data_c9e07568bf2245c0a8a4bf00dbaf8958
#
_entry.id   c9e07568bf2245c0a8a4bf00dbaf8958
#
_cell.length_a   1.000
_cell.length_b   1.000
_cell.length_c   1.000
_cell.angle_alpha   90.00
_cell.angle_beta   90.00
_cell.angle_gamma   90.00
#
_symmetry.space_group_name_H-M   'P 1'
#
loop_
_entity.id
_entity.type
_entity.pdbx_description
1 polymer ?
#
loop_
_entity_poly.entity_id
_entity_poly.type
_entity_poly.pdbx_seq_one_letter_code
_entity_poly.pdbx_strand_id
1 'polypeptide(L)'
;MKHWLDDSIFYEIYPQSFFDSNNDGIGDIPGITAKLDYIKDLGCNALWLNPCFLSPFGDAGYDVADYCLVAPRYGTNADLEALFAAAHDRDMHVLLDLVPGHTSVEHAWFKESCKAAPNPYSGRYIWSRNVWDDVSRYEGIAGSLRGISERDGCVAVNFFSMQPALNYGFAQVTAPWQSAVDSPEALATRQAMKDVMAFWLDKGCDGFRVDMAGSLVKNDPGNEETIRLWQDMRAYLDESYPDAVLISEWGEPDKSLRGGFHMDFLLHFGPSHFMDLFRCDHPFFSREGKGTAYDFVKTYRKNYDLTNGKGLICIPSGNHDMQRLRKYLDPEEMKVAFAFLLSMPGAPFLYYGDEIGMRQLDLVSKEGGYDRTGARTPMQWGE
;
A
#
# COMPACT_ATOMS: atom_id res chain seq x y z
N MET A 1 -16.62 -21.06 -8.66
CA MET A 1 -17.44 -19.83 -8.58
C MET A 1 -16.59 -18.68 -9.10
N LYS A 2 -17.18 -17.69 -9.75
CA LYS A 2 -16.47 -16.48 -10.15
C LYS A 2 -16.06 -15.74 -8.87
N HIS A 3 -14.78 -15.34 -8.76
CA HIS A 3 -14.33 -14.56 -7.61
C HIS A 3 -14.92 -13.16 -7.70
N TRP A 4 -15.28 -12.52 -6.58
CA TRP A 4 -15.84 -11.16 -6.58
C TRP A 4 -14.92 -10.13 -7.25
N LEU A 5 -13.61 -10.38 -7.24
CA LEU A 5 -12.61 -9.55 -7.92
C LEU A 5 -12.79 -9.45 -9.45
N ASP A 6 -13.37 -10.46 -10.09
CA ASP A 6 -13.50 -10.48 -11.57
C ASP A 6 -14.42 -9.39 -12.12
N ASP A 7 -15.29 -8.83 -11.28
CA ASP A 7 -16.22 -7.75 -11.61
C ASP A 7 -15.97 -6.49 -10.74
N SER A 8 -14.81 -6.38 -10.09
CA SER A 8 -14.56 -5.28 -9.16
C SER A 8 -14.04 -4.03 -9.84
N ILE A 9 -14.60 -2.91 -9.41
CA ILE A 9 -14.09 -1.55 -9.63
C ILE A 9 -13.82 -0.96 -8.26
N PHE A 10 -12.55 -0.61 -8.03
CA PHE A 10 -12.11 -0.11 -6.74
C PHE A 10 -12.19 1.40 -6.66
N TYR A 11 -12.54 1.90 -5.49
CA TYR A 11 -12.47 3.31 -5.14
C TYR A 11 -11.44 3.49 -4.00
N GLU A 12 -10.34 4.20 -4.28
CA GLU A 12 -9.30 4.48 -3.30
C GLU A 12 -9.64 5.73 -2.51
N ILE A 13 -9.62 5.62 -1.20
CA ILE A 13 -9.95 6.68 -0.25
C ILE A 13 -8.74 7.06 0.60
N TYR A 14 -8.39 8.34 0.59
CA TYR A 14 -7.48 8.94 1.56
C TYR A 14 -8.32 9.50 2.73
N PRO A 15 -8.37 8.82 3.90
CA PRO A 15 -9.42 9.04 4.90
C PRO A 15 -9.52 10.49 5.38
N GLN A 16 -8.39 11.12 5.73
CA GLN A 16 -8.41 12.48 6.30
C GLN A 16 -8.96 13.56 5.37
N SER A 17 -9.05 13.28 4.07
CA SER A 17 -9.47 14.25 3.06
C SER A 17 -10.78 13.89 2.36
N PHE A 18 -11.43 12.78 2.75
CA PHE A 18 -12.61 12.31 2.04
C PHE A 18 -13.90 12.99 2.51
N PHE A 19 -14.31 12.76 3.76
CA PHE A 19 -15.49 13.42 4.32
C PHE A 19 -15.37 13.54 5.84
N ASP A 20 -15.52 14.76 6.34
CA ASP A 20 -15.49 15.11 7.74
C ASP A 20 -16.93 15.08 8.30
N SER A 21 -17.27 14.05 9.07
CA SER A 21 -18.62 13.86 9.60
C SER A 21 -18.89 14.63 10.90
N ASN A 22 -17.82 15.02 11.62
CA ASN A 22 -17.90 15.64 12.94
C ASN A 22 -17.54 17.13 12.95
N ASN A 23 -17.11 17.69 11.80
CA ASN A 23 -16.71 19.08 11.57
C ASN A 23 -15.45 19.50 12.35
N ASP A 24 -14.49 18.60 12.53
CA ASP A 24 -13.20 18.90 13.16
C ASP A 24 -12.10 19.30 12.15
N GLY A 25 -12.41 19.26 10.88
CA GLY A 25 -11.50 19.59 9.77
C GLY A 25 -10.73 18.39 9.22
N ILE A 26 -11.00 17.19 9.70
CA ILE A 26 -10.35 15.94 9.28
C ILE A 26 -11.44 14.95 8.87
N GLY A 27 -11.30 14.35 7.69
CA GLY A 27 -12.18 13.27 7.25
C GLY A 27 -12.03 12.03 8.15
N ASP A 28 -13.12 11.27 8.30
CA ASP A 28 -13.21 10.18 9.26
C ASP A 28 -13.94 8.94 8.70
N ILE A 29 -13.88 7.82 9.42
CA ILE A 29 -14.51 6.56 9.01
C ILE A 29 -16.04 6.66 8.99
N PRO A 30 -16.72 7.29 9.97
CA PRO A 30 -18.15 7.56 9.85
C PRO A 30 -18.51 8.37 8.60
N GLY A 31 -17.65 9.30 8.21
CA GLY A 31 -17.81 10.08 6.97
C GLY A 31 -17.72 9.21 5.72
N ILE A 32 -16.77 8.25 5.70
CA ILE A 32 -16.68 7.27 4.61
C ILE A 32 -17.98 6.45 4.56
N THR A 33 -18.45 5.98 5.70
CA THR A 33 -19.71 5.21 5.81
C THR A 33 -20.90 5.98 5.26
N ALA A 34 -20.99 7.27 5.55
CA ALA A 34 -22.06 8.15 5.06
C ALA A 34 -22.05 8.37 3.52
N LYS A 35 -20.92 8.07 2.86
CA LYS A 35 -20.76 8.27 1.41
C LYS A 35 -20.73 6.96 0.59
N LEU A 36 -20.99 5.81 1.21
CA LEU A 36 -21.02 4.51 0.50
C LEU A 36 -22.00 4.47 -0.67
N ASP A 37 -23.19 5.08 -0.52
CA ASP A 37 -24.17 5.11 -1.59
C ASP A 37 -23.66 5.90 -2.81
N TYR A 38 -22.96 7.03 -2.58
CA TYR A 38 -22.31 7.77 -3.66
C TYR A 38 -21.29 6.91 -4.42
N ILE A 39 -20.44 6.16 -3.69
CA ILE A 39 -19.43 5.30 -4.30
C ILE A 39 -20.08 4.16 -5.09
N LYS A 40 -21.14 3.56 -4.54
CA LYS A 40 -21.93 2.53 -5.23
C LYS A 40 -22.59 3.06 -6.50
N ASP A 41 -23.16 4.27 -6.46
CA ASP A 41 -23.83 4.92 -7.60
C ASP A 41 -22.83 5.26 -8.73
N LEU A 42 -21.55 5.46 -8.41
CA LEU A 42 -20.47 5.55 -9.40
C LEU A 42 -20.20 4.22 -10.13
N GLY A 43 -20.71 3.10 -9.61
CA GLY A 43 -20.46 1.76 -10.10
C GLY A 43 -19.27 1.07 -9.46
N CYS A 44 -18.68 1.64 -8.40
CA CYS A 44 -17.63 0.99 -7.63
C CYS A 44 -18.24 0.04 -6.61
N ASN A 45 -17.65 -1.15 -6.47
CA ASN A 45 -18.11 -2.19 -5.55
C ASN A 45 -17.00 -2.68 -4.60
N ALA A 46 -15.86 -2.03 -4.61
CA ALA A 46 -14.77 -2.30 -3.68
C ALA A 46 -14.08 -1.00 -3.25
N LEU A 47 -13.67 -0.94 -1.98
CA LEU A 47 -12.93 0.18 -1.41
C LEU A 47 -11.51 -0.25 -1.11
N TRP A 48 -10.56 0.65 -1.33
CA TRP A 48 -9.23 0.59 -0.73
C TRP A 48 -9.05 1.82 0.16
N LEU A 49 -8.91 1.59 1.46
CA LEU A 49 -8.61 2.64 2.43
C LEU A 49 -7.10 2.78 2.59
N ASN A 50 -6.56 3.97 2.32
CA ASN A 50 -5.19 4.30 2.72
C ASN A 50 -5.06 4.18 4.24
N PRO A 51 -3.82 4.12 4.82
CA PRO A 51 -3.64 3.75 6.21
C PRO A 51 -4.49 4.55 7.18
N CYS A 52 -5.28 3.86 7.99
CA CYS A 52 -6.15 4.44 9.02
C CYS A 52 -5.78 4.02 10.45
N PHE A 53 -4.69 3.27 10.60
CA PHE A 53 -4.21 2.79 11.90
C PHE A 53 -3.50 3.88 12.71
N LEU A 54 -3.30 3.62 14.01
CA LEU A 54 -2.58 4.53 14.90
C LEU A 54 -1.19 4.84 14.34
N SER A 55 -0.92 6.11 14.16
CA SER A 55 0.32 6.63 13.58
C SER A 55 0.63 8.01 14.13
N PRO A 56 1.88 8.43 14.22
CA PRO A 56 2.27 9.83 14.40
C PRO A 56 2.08 10.66 13.12
N PHE A 57 1.74 10.04 11.98
CA PHE A 57 1.50 10.69 10.69
C PHE A 57 2.70 11.47 10.12
N GLY A 58 3.90 10.98 10.37
CA GLY A 58 5.10 11.48 9.72
C GLY A 58 5.17 11.12 8.22
N ASP A 59 4.47 10.03 7.84
CA ASP A 59 4.29 9.59 6.47
C ASP A 59 2.82 9.21 6.21
N ALA A 60 1.92 10.13 6.45
CA ALA A 60 0.49 10.02 6.10
C ALA A 60 -0.22 8.73 6.62
N GLY A 61 0.29 8.11 7.69
CA GLY A 61 -0.23 6.87 8.26
C GLY A 61 0.58 5.61 7.90
N TYR A 62 1.50 5.68 6.95
CA TYR A 62 2.40 4.55 6.63
C TYR A 62 3.44 4.28 7.72
N ASP A 63 3.70 5.22 8.62
CA ASP A 63 4.48 5.04 9.84
C ASP A 63 3.57 4.52 10.98
N VAL A 64 3.17 3.25 10.91
CA VAL A 64 2.22 2.61 11.82
C VAL A 64 2.80 2.44 13.22
N ALA A 65 2.09 2.95 14.24
CA ALA A 65 2.44 2.80 15.66
C ALA A 65 1.68 1.66 16.36
N ASP A 66 0.51 1.28 15.84
CA ASP A 66 -0.25 0.11 16.27
C ASP A 66 -1.14 -0.37 15.11
N TYR A 67 -0.95 -1.61 14.65
CA TYR A 67 -1.71 -2.17 13.54
C TYR A 67 -3.15 -2.55 13.87
N CYS A 68 -3.45 -2.75 15.16
CA CYS A 68 -4.74 -3.25 15.61
C CYS A 68 -5.64 -2.14 16.20
N LEU A 69 -5.23 -0.88 16.07
CA LEU A 69 -5.93 0.28 16.58
C LEU A 69 -6.13 1.32 15.49
N VAL A 70 -7.37 1.70 15.25
CA VAL A 70 -7.72 2.85 14.39
C VAL A 70 -7.19 4.14 15.03
N ALA A 71 -6.62 5.03 14.22
CA ALA A 71 -6.16 6.33 14.70
C ALA A 71 -7.34 7.16 15.23
N PRO A 72 -7.26 7.72 16.44
CA PRO A 72 -8.37 8.46 17.06
C PRO A 72 -8.91 9.62 16.21
N ARG A 73 -8.08 10.18 15.33
CA ARG A 73 -8.51 11.23 14.38
C ARG A 73 -9.52 10.74 13.34
N TYR A 74 -9.56 9.43 13.09
CA TYR A 74 -10.44 8.80 12.10
C TYR A 74 -11.63 8.08 12.72
N GLY A 75 -11.65 7.91 14.04
CA GLY A 75 -12.69 7.20 14.77
C GLY A 75 -12.13 6.07 15.64
N THR A 76 -12.88 4.99 15.73
CA THR A 76 -12.58 3.81 16.55
C THR A 76 -12.57 2.52 15.75
N ASN A 77 -12.10 1.41 16.34
CA ASN A 77 -12.24 0.08 15.74
C ASN A 77 -13.71 -0.26 15.45
N ALA A 78 -14.63 0.14 16.35
CA ALA A 78 -16.06 -0.10 16.15
C ALA A 78 -16.63 0.66 14.96
N ASP A 79 -16.13 1.87 14.66
CA ASP A 79 -16.52 2.62 13.46
C ASP A 79 -16.04 1.91 12.19
N LEU A 80 -14.83 1.32 12.21
CA LEU A 80 -14.30 0.56 11.08
C LEU A 80 -15.06 -0.75 10.87
N GLU A 81 -15.40 -1.47 11.94
CA GLU A 81 -16.29 -2.66 11.88
C GLU A 81 -17.67 -2.28 11.33
N ALA A 82 -18.22 -1.13 11.73
CA ALA A 82 -19.49 -0.64 11.19
C ALA A 82 -19.40 -0.28 9.70
N LEU A 83 -18.27 0.26 9.25
CA LEU A 83 -18.01 0.51 7.82
C LEU A 83 -18.00 -0.80 7.02
N PHE A 84 -17.33 -1.86 7.50
CA PHE A 84 -17.35 -3.17 6.84
C PHE A 84 -18.78 -3.71 6.69
N ALA A 85 -19.55 -3.71 7.79
CA ALA A 85 -20.93 -4.16 7.77
C ALA A 85 -21.80 -3.35 6.80
N ALA A 86 -21.68 -2.01 6.82
CA ALA A 86 -22.43 -1.14 5.93
C ALA A 86 -22.05 -1.27 4.46
N ALA A 87 -20.79 -1.60 4.15
CA ALA A 87 -20.34 -1.92 2.80
C ALA A 87 -20.89 -3.25 2.33
N HIS A 88 -20.83 -4.29 3.16
CA HIS A 88 -21.40 -5.61 2.86
C HIS A 88 -22.92 -5.57 2.63
N ASP A 89 -23.66 -4.78 3.41
CA ASP A 89 -25.10 -4.54 3.19
C ASP A 89 -25.43 -3.96 1.79
N ARG A 90 -24.40 -3.44 1.11
CA ARG A 90 -24.47 -2.87 -0.24
C ARG A 90 -23.80 -3.73 -1.31
N ASP A 91 -23.45 -4.97 -1.00
CA ASP A 91 -22.63 -5.83 -1.88
C ASP A 91 -21.30 -5.16 -2.28
N MET A 92 -20.67 -4.47 -1.35
CA MET A 92 -19.37 -3.83 -1.53
C MET A 92 -18.33 -4.47 -0.61
N HIS A 93 -17.06 -4.45 -1.03
CA HIS A 93 -15.93 -5.01 -0.29
C HIS A 93 -14.98 -3.92 0.20
N VAL A 94 -14.30 -4.14 1.32
CA VAL A 94 -13.37 -3.16 1.90
C VAL A 94 -12.00 -3.78 2.14
N LEU A 95 -10.99 -3.21 1.50
CA LEU A 95 -9.58 -3.54 1.74
C LEU A 95 -8.91 -2.48 2.59
N LEU A 96 -8.08 -2.93 3.51
CA LEU A 96 -7.21 -2.06 4.30
C LEU A 96 -5.80 -2.02 3.69
N ASP A 97 -5.06 -0.95 3.98
CA ASP A 97 -3.65 -0.86 3.63
C ASP A 97 -2.81 -1.58 4.68
N LEU A 98 -2.07 -2.61 4.30
CA LEU A 98 -1.14 -3.35 5.14
C LEU A 98 0.28 -2.88 4.86
N VAL A 99 0.98 -2.39 5.87
CA VAL A 99 2.36 -1.91 5.78
C VAL A 99 3.31 -2.93 6.44
N PRO A 100 3.71 -4.01 5.75
CA PRO A 100 4.45 -5.10 6.39
C PRO A 100 5.96 -4.85 6.46
N GLY A 101 6.50 -3.88 5.71
CA GLY A 101 7.96 -3.69 5.57
C GLY A 101 8.62 -2.96 6.73
N HIS A 102 7.86 -2.16 7.48
CA HIS A 102 8.36 -1.31 8.56
C HIS A 102 7.25 -0.93 9.54
N THR A 103 7.64 -0.31 10.63
CA THR A 103 6.71 0.37 11.55
C THR A 103 7.17 1.80 11.79
N SER A 104 6.38 2.58 12.54
CA SER A 104 6.88 3.81 13.17
C SER A 104 7.94 3.49 14.24
N VAL A 105 8.84 4.44 14.50
CA VAL A 105 9.69 4.43 15.71
C VAL A 105 8.85 4.48 17.00
N GLU A 106 7.59 4.91 16.92
CA GLU A 106 6.67 4.95 18.05
C GLU A 106 5.99 3.60 18.34
N HIS A 107 6.14 2.61 17.48
CA HIS A 107 5.53 1.29 17.65
C HIS A 107 6.09 0.59 18.90
N ALA A 108 5.22 -0.08 19.66
CA ALA A 108 5.61 -0.79 20.89
C ALA A 108 6.71 -1.84 20.63
N TRP A 109 6.64 -2.57 19.51
CA TRP A 109 7.67 -3.55 19.12
C TRP A 109 9.03 -2.88 18.93
N PHE A 110 9.08 -1.68 18.33
CA PHE A 110 10.34 -0.98 18.11
C PHE A 110 10.93 -0.47 19.43
N LYS A 111 10.10 0.12 20.29
CA LYS A 111 10.53 0.60 21.63
C LYS A 111 11.12 -0.54 22.45
N GLU A 112 10.52 -1.73 22.42
CA GLU A 112 11.09 -2.92 23.08
C GLU A 112 12.37 -3.41 22.38
N SER A 113 12.43 -3.39 21.05
CA SER A 113 13.62 -3.78 20.29
C SER A 113 14.82 -2.87 20.53
N CYS A 114 14.60 -1.61 20.92
CA CYS A 114 15.67 -0.66 21.26
C CYS A 114 16.38 -0.92 22.58
N LYS A 115 15.84 -1.77 23.47
CA LYS A 115 16.41 -2.07 24.79
C LYS A 115 17.69 -2.89 24.65
N ALA A 116 18.70 -2.62 25.49
CA ALA A 116 19.95 -3.37 25.52
C ALA A 116 19.73 -4.81 26.01
N ALA A 117 18.84 -5.01 26.99
CA ALA A 117 18.49 -6.33 27.50
C ALA A 117 17.75 -7.16 26.46
N PRO A 118 18.18 -8.41 26.18
CA PRO A 118 17.49 -9.30 25.26
C PRO A 118 16.03 -9.52 25.66
N ASN A 119 15.13 -9.43 24.67
CA ASN A 119 13.70 -9.62 24.84
C ASN A 119 13.08 -10.21 23.55
N PRO A 120 11.81 -10.63 23.53
CA PRO A 120 11.17 -11.24 22.35
C PRO A 120 11.16 -10.37 21.09
N TYR A 121 11.37 -9.07 21.24
CA TYR A 121 11.38 -8.11 20.12
C TYR A 121 12.78 -7.73 19.66
N SER A 122 13.85 -8.21 20.32
CA SER A 122 15.22 -7.83 20.01
C SER A 122 15.62 -8.10 18.55
N GLY A 123 15.07 -9.15 17.95
CA GLY A 123 15.30 -9.54 16.54
C GLY A 123 14.16 -9.16 15.58
N ARG A 124 13.11 -8.44 16.05
CA ARG A 124 11.96 -8.05 15.24
C ARG A 124 12.31 -7.06 14.14
N TYR A 125 13.37 -6.28 14.33
CA TYR A 125 13.91 -5.31 13.38
C TYR A 125 15.31 -5.70 12.96
N ILE A 126 15.77 -5.16 11.84
CA ILE A 126 17.10 -5.44 11.31
C ILE A 126 18.11 -4.54 12.01
N TRP A 127 18.93 -5.12 12.88
CA TRP A 127 19.99 -4.43 13.60
C TRP A 127 21.37 -4.92 13.17
N SER A 128 22.30 -4.00 12.95
CA SER A 128 23.72 -4.36 12.89
C SER A 128 24.27 -4.70 14.27
N ARG A 129 25.46 -5.33 14.32
CA ARG A 129 26.12 -5.67 15.57
C ARG A 129 26.68 -4.46 16.30
N ASN A 130 27.10 -3.45 15.54
CA ASN A 130 27.72 -2.23 16.07
C ASN A 130 27.51 -1.06 15.09
N VAL A 131 27.83 0.16 15.54
CA VAL A 131 27.63 1.41 14.77
C VAL A 131 28.55 1.57 13.55
N TRP A 132 29.54 0.71 13.39
CA TRP A 132 30.49 0.75 12.27
C TRP A 132 30.06 -0.15 11.11
N ASP A 133 29.12 -1.08 11.33
CA ASP A 133 28.57 -1.89 10.27
C ASP A 133 27.69 -1.02 9.35
N ASP A 134 27.97 -1.04 8.07
CA ASP A 134 27.15 -0.34 7.06
C ASP A 134 26.02 -1.26 6.57
N VAL A 135 24.82 -1.07 7.10
CA VAL A 135 23.66 -1.87 6.71
C VAL A 135 23.03 -1.40 5.39
N SER A 136 23.25 -0.13 4.99
CA SER A 136 22.61 0.45 3.80
C SER A 136 23.15 -0.09 2.47
N ARG A 137 24.28 -0.78 2.49
CA ARG A 137 24.87 -1.39 1.28
C ARG A 137 24.15 -2.64 0.77
N TYR A 138 23.18 -3.17 1.53
CA TYR A 138 22.46 -4.38 1.17
C TYR A 138 21.15 -4.05 0.45
N GLU A 139 20.84 -4.84 -0.57
CA GLU A 139 19.62 -4.67 -1.35
C GLU A 139 18.37 -4.70 -0.46
N GLY A 140 17.43 -3.80 -0.75
CA GLY A 140 16.18 -3.64 0.00
C GLY A 140 16.30 -2.85 1.30
N ILE A 141 17.44 -2.20 1.57
CA ILE A 141 17.64 -1.32 2.73
C ILE A 141 17.91 0.11 2.25
N ALA A 142 17.03 1.05 2.60
CA ALA A 142 17.14 2.44 2.17
C ALA A 142 18.23 3.22 2.93
N GLY A 143 18.49 2.86 4.19
CA GLY A 143 19.45 3.52 5.03
C GLY A 143 19.55 2.91 6.43
N SER A 144 20.21 3.63 7.36
CA SER A 144 20.33 3.21 8.75
C SER A 144 20.29 4.37 9.74
N LEU A 145 19.78 4.09 10.94
CA LEU A 145 19.79 5.03 12.06
C LEU A 145 20.77 4.59 13.14
N ARG A 146 21.46 5.58 13.73
CA ARG A 146 22.45 5.40 14.77
C ARG A 146 22.09 6.20 16.01
N GLY A 147 22.45 5.69 17.19
CA GLY A 147 22.36 6.44 18.44
C GLY A 147 20.93 6.74 18.93
N ILE A 148 19.94 5.99 18.48
CA ILE A 148 18.53 6.13 18.87
C ILE A 148 18.07 5.08 19.87
N SER A 149 18.95 4.23 20.37
CA SER A 149 18.61 3.08 21.20
C SER A 149 19.66 2.86 22.29
N GLU A 150 19.36 1.97 23.25
CA GLU A 150 20.32 1.48 24.23
C GLU A 150 21.30 0.43 23.64
N ARG A 151 21.07 0.01 22.40
CA ARG A 151 21.90 -1.02 21.71
C ARG A 151 23.11 -0.37 21.04
N ASP A 152 24.17 -1.15 20.87
CA ASP A 152 25.40 -0.71 20.20
C ASP A 152 25.36 -0.82 18.67
N GLY A 153 24.20 -1.11 18.08
CA GLY A 153 24.00 -1.29 16.65
C GLY A 153 23.35 -0.10 15.95
N CYS A 154 23.26 -0.21 14.62
CA CYS A 154 22.40 0.62 13.80
C CYS A 154 21.15 -0.18 13.42
N VAL A 155 19.99 0.47 13.34
CA VAL A 155 18.79 -0.14 12.78
C VAL A 155 18.66 0.24 11.31
N ALA A 156 18.30 -0.74 10.47
CA ALA A 156 17.95 -0.49 9.07
C ALA A 156 16.63 0.25 8.98
N VAL A 157 16.50 1.14 7.98
CA VAL A 157 15.24 1.80 7.63
C VAL A 157 14.77 1.34 6.26
N ASN A 158 13.45 1.25 6.10
CA ASN A 158 12.85 0.74 4.88
C ASN A 158 12.58 1.86 3.87
N PHE A 159 12.14 3.04 4.31
CA PHE A 159 11.84 4.18 3.46
C PHE A 159 12.28 5.50 4.13
N PHE A 160 11.50 6.09 5.02
CA PHE A 160 11.90 7.29 5.78
C PHE A 160 12.65 6.94 7.07
N SER A 161 13.33 7.94 7.64
CA SER A 161 14.13 7.79 8.86
C SER A 161 13.32 7.31 10.07
N MET A 162 12.01 7.62 10.12
CA MET A 162 11.11 7.17 11.19
C MET A 162 10.48 5.80 10.93
N GLN A 163 10.95 5.05 9.91
CA GLN A 163 10.38 3.77 9.49
C GLN A 163 11.41 2.64 9.58
N PRO A 164 11.72 2.16 10.80
CA PRO A 164 12.65 1.05 11.00
C PRO A 164 12.12 -0.23 10.34
N ALA A 165 13.01 -0.92 9.61
CA ALA A 165 12.69 -2.09 8.82
C ALA A 165 12.42 -3.32 9.71
N LEU A 166 11.28 -3.97 9.50
CA LEU A 166 10.96 -5.27 10.08
C LEU A 166 11.85 -6.37 9.49
N ASN A 167 12.19 -7.36 10.31
CA ASN A 167 13.13 -8.42 9.96
C ASN A 167 12.42 -9.66 9.44
N TYR A 168 12.36 -9.83 8.12
CA TYR A 168 11.92 -11.06 7.46
C TYR A 168 13.11 -11.92 7.01
N GLY A 169 14.32 -11.54 7.39
CA GLY A 169 15.54 -12.24 7.06
C GLY A 169 16.21 -11.76 5.77
N PHE A 170 17.34 -12.37 5.49
CA PHE A 170 18.17 -12.17 4.32
C PHE A 170 18.19 -13.45 3.50
N ALA A 171 17.96 -13.34 2.18
CA ALA A 171 18.07 -14.48 1.27
C ALA A 171 19.52 -14.93 1.17
N GLN A 172 20.45 -13.97 1.12
CA GLN A 172 21.88 -14.24 1.17
C GLN A 172 22.49 -13.63 2.42
N VAL A 173 22.80 -14.49 3.41
CA VAL A 173 23.47 -14.11 4.65
C VAL A 173 24.97 -13.99 4.38
N THR A 174 25.49 -12.76 4.46
CA THR A 174 26.89 -12.42 4.16
C THR A 174 27.61 -11.71 5.30
N ALA A 175 26.89 -11.40 6.40
CA ALA A 175 27.44 -10.79 7.60
C ALA A 175 26.87 -11.46 8.86
N PRO A 176 27.65 -11.52 9.97
CA PRO A 176 27.26 -12.24 11.20
C PRO A 176 26.03 -11.70 11.93
N TRP A 177 25.60 -10.47 11.63
CA TRP A 177 24.43 -9.85 12.24
C TRP A 177 23.12 -10.06 11.44
N GLN A 178 23.23 -10.65 10.25
CA GLN A 178 22.08 -10.94 9.40
C GLN A 178 21.40 -12.23 9.84
N SER A 179 20.09 -12.21 9.88
CA SER A 179 19.24 -13.38 10.12
C SER A 179 18.88 -14.05 8.80
N ALA A 180 18.91 -15.36 8.73
CA ALA A 180 18.35 -16.08 7.57
C ALA A 180 16.81 -15.99 7.55
N VAL A 181 16.19 -16.27 6.40
CA VAL A 181 14.72 -16.21 6.21
C VAL A 181 13.94 -17.21 7.07
N ASP A 182 14.58 -18.27 7.51
CA ASP A 182 14.04 -19.32 8.39
C ASP A 182 14.50 -19.18 9.84
N SER A 183 15.19 -18.10 10.20
CA SER A 183 15.57 -17.83 11.58
C SER A 183 14.36 -17.63 12.48
N PRO A 184 14.46 -17.94 13.79
CA PRO A 184 13.34 -17.71 14.72
C PRO A 184 12.80 -16.30 14.72
N GLU A 185 13.66 -15.30 14.55
CA GLU A 185 13.31 -13.87 14.51
C GLU A 185 12.51 -13.53 13.25
N ALA A 186 12.93 -14.02 12.08
CA ALA A 186 12.23 -13.80 10.82
C ALA A 186 10.86 -14.50 10.81
N LEU A 187 10.79 -15.73 11.31
CA LEU A 187 9.54 -16.48 11.46
C LEU A 187 8.59 -15.81 12.45
N ALA A 188 9.09 -15.28 13.58
CA ALA A 188 8.29 -14.54 14.54
C ALA A 188 7.73 -13.23 13.95
N THR A 189 8.49 -12.55 13.08
CA THR A 189 8.01 -11.37 12.38
C THR A 189 6.89 -11.72 11.39
N ARG A 190 7.08 -12.81 10.63
CA ARG A 190 6.06 -13.33 9.71
C ARG A 190 4.77 -13.69 10.44
N GLN A 191 4.89 -14.42 11.59
CA GLN A 191 3.71 -14.76 12.39
C GLN A 191 2.98 -13.55 12.92
N ALA A 192 3.69 -12.54 13.42
CA ALA A 192 3.06 -11.31 13.89
C ALA A 192 2.27 -10.58 12.79
N MET A 193 2.73 -10.63 11.53
CA MET A 193 1.99 -10.04 10.42
C MET A 193 0.76 -10.89 10.04
N LYS A 194 0.84 -12.24 10.14
CA LYS A 194 -0.35 -13.11 10.02
C LYS A 194 -1.39 -12.77 11.11
N ASP A 195 -0.94 -12.53 12.34
CA ASP A 195 -1.83 -12.16 13.46
C ASP A 195 -2.52 -10.80 13.22
N VAL A 196 -1.80 -9.83 12.64
CA VAL A 196 -2.38 -8.54 12.21
C VAL A 196 -3.46 -8.74 11.14
N MET A 197 -3.17 -9.54 10.12
CA MET A 197 -4.17 -9.83 9.08
C MET A 197 -5.40 -10.51 9.67
N ALA A 198 -5.23 -11.54 10.48
CA ALA A 198 -6.32 -12.25 11.16
C ALA A 198 -7.20 -11.31 11.99
N PHE A 199 -6.58 -10.39 12.74
CA PHE A 199 -7.30 -9.44 13.58
C PHE A 199 -8.34 -8.62 12.81
N TRP A 200 -8.02 -8.15 11.60
CA TRP A 200 -8.95 -7.36 10.80
C TRP A 200 -9.90 -8.21 9.96
N LEU A 201 -9.46 -9.39 9.49
CA LEU A 201 -10.32 -10.33 8.78
C LEU A 201 -11.43 -10.87 9.69
N ASP A 202 -11.11 -11.18 10.96
CA ASP A 202 -12.11 -11.58 11.97
C ASP A 202 -13.16 -10.48 12.25
N LYS A 203 -12.84 -9.22 11.91
CA LYS A 203 -13.72 -8.05 12.09
C LYS A 203 -14.52 -7.68 10.84
N GLY A 204 -14.31 -8.41 9.73
CA GLY A 204 -15.06 -8.24 8.50
C GLY A 204 -14.33 -7.53 7.37
N CYS A 205 -13.01 -7.29 7.50
CA CYS A 205 -12.19 -6.84 6.38
C CYS A 205 -12.16 -7.90 5.27
N ASP A 206 -12.24 -7.50 3.99
CA ASP A 206 -12.22 -8.43 2.85
C ASP A 206 -10.81 -8.71 2.32
N GLY A 207 -9.80 -8.07 2.86
CA GLY A 207 -8.40 -8.28 2.46
C GLY A 207 -7.54 -7.02 2.55
N PHE A 208 -6.40 -7.06 1.87
CA PHE A 208 -5.39 -6.00 2.01
C PHE A 208 -4.79 -5.59 0.68
N ARG A 209 -4.57 -4.28 0.53
CA ARG A 209 -3.54 -3.74 -0.34
C ARG A 209 -2.23 -3.72 0.46
N VAL A 210 -1.18 -4.29 -0.07
CA VAL A 210 0.08 -4.50 0.63
C VAL A 210 1.14 -3.53 0.14
N ASP A 211 1.55 -2.66 1.04
CA ASP A 211 2.59 -1.66 0.81
C ASP A 211 3.95 -2.29 0.58
N MET A 212 4.69 -1.83 -0.44
CA MET A 212 6.06 -2.23 -0.76
C MET A 212 6.30 -3.76 -0.70
N ALA A 213 5.36 -4.56 -1.20
CA ALA A 213 5.32 -6.02 -1.05
C ALA A 213 6.58 -6.74 -1.54
N GLY A 214 7.28 -6.18 -2.52
CA GLY A 214 8.47 -6.77 -3.14
C GLY A 214 9.76 -6.62 -2.33
N SER A 215 9.76 -5.89 -1.20
CA SER A 215 10.99 -5.47 -0.51
C SER A 215 11.22 -6.11 0.87
N LEU A 216 10.43 -7.13 1.26
CA LEU A 216 10.42 -7.64 2.62
C LEU A 216 11.69 -8.42 2.98
N VAL A 217 12.06 -9.42 2.20
CA VAL A 217 13.32 -10.15 2.38
C VAL A 217 14.45 -9.32 1.80
N LYS A 218 15.55 -9.21 2.53
CA LYS A 218 16.69 -8.41 2.14
C LYS A 218 17.75 -9.23 1.41
N ASN A 219 18.54 -8.55 0.55
CA ASN A 219 19.58 -9.20 -0.26
C ASN A 219 19.04 -10.44 -1.00
N ASP A 220 17.90 -10.24 -1.70
CA ASP A 220 17.11 -11.28 -2.37
C ASP A 220 17.06 -11.04 -3.89
N PRO A 221 18.14 -11.34 -4.63
CA PRO A 221 18.18 -11.16 -6.08
C PRO A 221 17.08 -11.99 -6.76
N GLY A 222 16.22 -11.30 -7.52
CA GLY A 222 15.09 -11.94 -8.21
C GLY A 222 13.86 -12.16 -7.34
N ASN A 223 13.89 -11.80 -6.06
CA ASN A 223 12.78 -11.88 -5.10
C ASN A 223 12.27 -13.31 -4.81
N GLU A 224 13.08 -14.34 -4.97
CA GLU A 224 12.62 -15.73 -4.80
C GLU A 224 12.22 -16.05 -3.36
N GLU A 225 12.92 -15.53 -2.35
CA GLU A 225 12.55 -15.73 -0.95
C GLU A 225 11.37 -14.82 -0.55
N THR A 226 11.25 -13.61 -1.10
CA THR A 226 10.08 -12.75 -0.94
C THR A 226 8.83 -13.42 -1.54
N ILE A 227 8.94 -14.06 -2.70
CA ILE A 227 7.87 -14.86 -3.31
C ILE A 227 7.46 -16.01 -2.38
N ARG A 228 8.41 -16.77 -1.83
CA ARG A 228 8.12 -17.87 -0.90
C ARG A 228 7.46 -17.39 0.40
N LEU A 229 7.89 -16.23 0.91
CA LEU A 229 7.26 -15.60 2.07
C LEU A 229 5.78 -15.32 1.81
N TRP A 230 5.47 -14.73 0.66
CA TRP A 230 4.09 -14.42 0.30
C TRP A 230 3.26 -15.68 -0.01
N GLN A 231 3.86 -16.72 -0.58
CA GLN A 231 3.20 -18.03 -0.74
C GLN A 231 2.80 -18.63 0.62
N ASP A 232 3.63 -18.49 1.65
CA ASP A 232 3.30 -18.92 3.02
C ASP A 232 2.17 -18.08 3.63
N MET A 233 2.19 -16.74 3.43
CA MET A 233 1.09 -15.85 3.85
C MET A 233 -0.21 -16.21 3.13
N ARG A 234 -0.15 -16.46 1.83
CA ARG A 234 -1.30 -16.84 1.02
C ARG A 234 -1.86 -18.21 1.44
N ALA A 235 -1.02 -19.20 1.68
CA ALA A 235 -1.46 -20.52 2.15
C ALA A 235 -2.21 -20.41 3.50
N TYR A 236 -1.74 -19.55 4.40
CA TYR A 236 -2.43 -19.26 5.65
C TYR A 236 -3.83 -18.65 5.41
N LEU A 237 -3.94 -17.69 4.48
CA LEU A 237 -5.23 -17.08 4.15
C LEU A 237 -6.16 -18.09 3.47
N ASP A 238 -5.67 -18.88 2.52
CA ASP A 238 -6.49 -19.89 1.83
C ASP A 238 -7.07 -20.93 2.80
N GLU A 239 -6.34 -21.26 3.88
CA GLU A 239 -6.81 -22.18 4.92
C GLU A 239 -7.83 -21.55 5.87
N SER A 240 -7.59 -20.30 6.31
CA SER A 240 -8.33 -19.66 7.40
C SER A 240 -9.36 -18.64 6.92
N TYR A 241 -9.11 -17.98 5.79
CA TYR A 241 -9.88 -16.86 5.24
C TYR A 241 -9.97 -16.94 3.70
N PRO A 242 -10.60 -17.98 3.14
CA PRO A 242 -10.51 -18.31 1.70
C PRO A 242 -11.08 -17.23 0.76
N ASP A 243 -11.93 -16.34 1.26
CA ASP A 243 -12.48 -15.23 0.49
C ASP A 243 -11.67 -13.94 0.59
N ALA A 244 -10.62 -13.92 1.46
CA ALA A 244 -9.77 -12.77 1.64
C ALA A 244 -8.81 -12.57 0.46
N VAL A 245 -8.56 -11.32 0.10
CA VAL A 245 -7.72 -10.98 -1.04
C VAL A 245 -6.46 -10.22 -0.65
N LEU A 246 -5.40 -10.41 -1.44
CA LEU A 246 -4.17 -9.64 -1.37
C LEU A 246 -3.93 -8.94 -2.71
N ILE A 247 -3.70 -7.64 -2.65
CA ILE A 247 -3.31 -6.80 -3.79
C ILE A 247 -1.96 -6.19 -3.45
N SER A 248 -0.96 -6.37 -4.29
CA SER A 248 0.38 -5.88 -4.00
C SER A 248 0.65 -4.51 -4.59
N GLU A 249 1.43 -3.74 -3.88
CA GLU A 249 2.24 -2.70 -4.48
C GLU A 249 3.64 -3.26 -4.72
N TRP A 250 3.85 -3.84 -5.91
CA TRP A 250 5.13 -4.40 -6.30
C TRP A 250 5.62 -3.84 -7.64
N GLY A 251 4.70 -3.67 -8.60
CA GLY A 251 5.01 -3.18 -9.93
C GLY A 251 5.63 -4.23 -10.86
N GLU A 252 5.65 -5.49 -10.44
CA GLU A 252 6.12 -6.66 -11.19
C GLU A 252 5.08 -7.79 -11.10
N PRO A 253 3.98 -7.71 -11.86
CA PRO A 253 2.85 -8.64 -11.73
C PRO A 253 3.23 -10.13 -11.83
N ASP A 254 4.23 -10.48 -12.63
CA ASP A 254 4.70 -11.85 -12.76
C ASP A 254 5.29 -12.40 -11.45
N LYS A 255 6.05 -11.60 -10.70
CA LYS A 255 6.59 -11.99 -9.40
C LYS A 255 5.51 -12.00 -8.32
N SER A 256 4.73 -10.94 -8.27
CA SER A 256 3.65 -10.76 -7.31
C SER A 256 2.64 -11.92 -7.36
N LEU A 257 2.12 -12.24 -8.54
CA LEU A 257 1.16 -13.34 -8.72
C LEU A 257 1.78 -14.72 -8.45
N ARG A 258 3.08 -14.90 -8.71
CA ARG A 258 3.82 -16.09 -8.25
C ARG A 258 3.87 -16.18 -6.73
N GLY A 259 3.94 -15.04 -6.04
CA GLY A 259 3.85 -14.92 -4.59
C GLY A 259 2.47 -15.22 -4.02
N GLY A 260 1.44 -15.36 -4.85
CA GLY A 260 0.08 -15.68 -4.42
C GLY A 260 -0.83 -14.45 -4.27
N PHE A 261 -0.39 -13.27 -4.69
CA PHE A 261 -1.27 -12.12 -4.79
C PHE A 261 -2.35 -12.33 -5.86
N HIS A 262 -3.51 -11.74 -5.66
CA HIS A 262 -4.60 -11.77 -6.63
C HIS A 262 -4.41 -10.73 -7.74
N MET A 263 -3.78 -9.61 -7.40
CA MET A 263 -3.54 -8.49 -8.30
C MET A 263 -2.26 -7.74 -7.96
N ASP A 264 -1.70 -7.07 -8.97
CA ASP A 264 -0.61 -6.11 -8.80
C ASP A 264 -0.84 -4.89 -9.70
N PHE A 265 -0.26 -3.77 -9.33
CA PHE A 265 -0.36 -2.52 -10.08
C PHE A 265 0.74 -2.38 -11.14
N LEU A 266 0.38 -1.76 -12.27
CA LEU A 266 1.34 -1.03 -13.11
C LEU A 266 1.31 0.44 -12.72
N LEU A 267 2.33 0.88 -11.99
CA LEU A 267 2.38 2.19 -11.33
C LEU A 267 3.32 3.17 -12.04
N HIS A 268 3.50 4.32 -11.42
CA HIS A 268 4.39 5.40 -11.84
C HIS A 268 5.87 5.11 -11.64
N PHE A 269 6.23 4.05 -10.95
CA PHE A 269 7.62 3.60 -10.80
C PHE A 269 7.91 2.37 -11.67
N GLY A 270 9.19 2.10 -11.88
CA GLY A 270 9.64 1.03 -12.75
C GLY A 270 9.37 1.29 -14.25
N PRO A 271 9.54 0.29 -15.10
CA PRO A 271 9.42 0.43 -16.55
C PRO A 271 7.97 0.28 -17.06
N SER A 272 6.98 0.73 -16.28
CA SER A 272 5.57 0.53 -16.62
C SER A 272 5.09 1.38 -17.80
N HIS A 273 5.73 2.51 -18.06
CA HIS A 273 5.29 3.54 -19.03
C HIS A 273 3.90 4.10 -18.77
N PHE A 274 3.37 3.91 -17.56
CA PHE A 274 2.07 4.43 -17.15
C PHE A 274 2.03 5.96 -17.19
N MET A 275 3.12 6.62 -16.81
CA MET A 275 3.22 8.08 -16.80
C MET A 275 3.13 8.69 -18.19
N ASP A 276 3.63 7.99 -19.22
CA ASP A 276 3.59 8.44 -20.62
C ASP A 276 2.16 8.64 -21.13
N LEU A 277 1.22 7.90 -20.57
CA LEU A 277 -0.21 8.01 -20.92
C LEU A 277 -0.87 9.25 -20.34
N PHE A 278 -0.52 9.62 -19.08
CA PHE A 278 -1.34 10.52 -18.27
C PHE A 278 -0.59 11.69 -17.62
N ARG A 279 0.73 11.58 -17.33
CA ARG A 279 1.42 12.43 -16.36
C ARG A 279 2.85 12.81 -16.74
N CYS A 280 3.07 13.11 -18.01
CA CYS A 280 4.31 13.70 -18.48
C CYS A 280 4.00 15.07 -19.14
N ASP A 281 5.00 15.79 -19.63
CA ASP A 281 4.83 17.13 -20.23
C ASP A 281 3.85 17.14 -21.41
N HIS A 282 3.78 16.05 -22.16
CA HIS A 282 2.85 15.90 -23.28
C HIS A 282 2.27 14.48 -23.25
N PRO A 283 1.36 14.17 -22.31
CA PRO A 283 0.84 12.81 -22.15
C PRO A 283 0.05 12.37 -23.39
N PHE A 284 0.04 11.08 -23.64
CA PHE A 284 -0.62 10.50 -24.82
C PHE A 284 -2.08 10.94 -24.97
N PHE A 285 -2.81 11.04 -23.85
CA PHE A 285 -4.23 11.41 -23.85
C PHE A 285 -4.49 12.93 -23.92
N SER A 286 -3.46 13.77 -23.93
CA SER A 286 -3.61 15.20 -24.21
C SER A 286 -3.77 15.47 -25.71
N ARG A 287 -4.57 16.48 -26.08
CA ARG A 287 -4.68 16.96 -27.48
C ARG A 287 -3.34 17.43 -28.04
N GLU A 288 -2.46 17.91 -27.18
CA GLU A 288 -1.10 18.31 -27.52
C GLU A 288 -0.12 17.14 -27.33
N GLY A 289 -0.62 15.92 -27.12
CA GLY A 289 0.16 14.74 -26.83
C GLY A 289 1.17 14.46 -27.95
N LYS A 290 2.42 14.24 -27.54
CA LYS A 290 3.53 13.86 -28.43
C LYS A 290 4.00 12.44 -28.17
N GLY A 291 3.47 11.84 -27.08
CA GLY A 291 3.80 10.50 -26.65
C GLY A 291 3.11 9.42 -27.48
N THR A 292 3.47 8.21 -27.20
CA THR A 292 2.86 7.02 -27.78
C THR A 292 2.42 6.07 -26.66
N ALA A 293 1.28 5.39 -26.84
CA ALA A 293 0.86 4.31 -25.96
C ALA A 293 1.63 3.01 -26.18
N TYR A 294 2.52 2.96 -27.18
CA TYR A 294 3.17 1.71 -27.62
C TYR A 294 3.96 1.01 -26.50
N ASP A 295 4.79 1.76 -25.79
CA ASP A 295 5.64 1.19 -24.75
C ASP A 295 4.83 0.73 -23.53
N PHE A 296 3.79 1.47 -23.16
CA PHE A 296 2.84 1.03 -22.15
C PHE A 296 2.13 -0.26 -22.57
N VAL A 297 1.53 -0.29 -23.75
CA VAL A 297 0.79 -1.47 -24.25
C VAL A 297 1.70 -2.68 -24.37
N LYS A 298 2.95 -2.49 -24.83
CA LYS A 298 3.95 -3.56 -24.90
C LYS A 298 4.27 -4.12 -23.51
N THR A 299 4.50 -3.25 -22.54
CA THR A 299 4.79 -3.63 -21.15
C THR A 299 3.57 -4.28 -20.50
N TYR A 300 2.38 -3.71 -20.68
CA TYR A 300 1.13 -4.27 -20.20
C TYR A 300 0.93 -5.69 -20.76
N ARG A 301 1.05 -5.87 -22.08
CA ARG A 301 0.85 -7.16 -22.73
C ARG A 301 1.87 -8.21 -22.24
N LYS A 302 3.14 -7.83 -22.09
CA LYS A 302 4.16 -8.71 -21.52
C LYS A 302 3.76 -9.20 -20.13
N ASN A 303 3.35 -8.28 -19.24
CA ASN A 303 2.91 -8.64 -17.89
C ASN A 303 1.64 -9.49 -17.93
N TYR A 304 0.66 -9.12 -18.75
CA TYR A 304 -0.58 -9.88 -18.92
C TYR A 304 -0.31 -11.32 -19.39
N ASP A 305 0.57 -11.52 -20.37
CA ASP A 305 0.96 -12.85 -20.84
C ASP A 305 1.67 -13.65 -19.74
N LEU A 306 2.53 -13.00 -18.94
CA LEU A 306 3.25 -13.62 -17.82
C LEU A 306 2.33 -14.02 -16.66
N THR A 307 1.24 -13.29 -16.43
CA THR A 307 0.26 -13.67 -15.40
C THR A 307 -0.42 -15.00 -15.70
N ASN A 308 -0.49 -15.39 -16.97
CA ASN A 308 -1.09 -16.62 -17.44
C ASN A 308 -2.51 -16.89 -16.87
N GLY A 309 -3.30 -15.83 -16.73
CA GLY A 309 -4.66 -15.88 -16.18
C GLY A 309 -4.77 -16.20 -14.70
N LYS A 310 -3.65 -16.11 -13.94
CA LYS A 310 -3.63 -16.40 -12.49
C LYS A 310 -4.05 -15.23 -11.61
N GLY A 311 -4.25 -14.06 -12.18
CA GLY A 311 -4.65 -12.86 -11.46
C GLY A 311 -4.82 -11.68 -12.39
N LEU A 312 -5.07 -10.50 -11.83
CA LEU A 312 -5.40 -9.30 -12.56
C LEU A 312 -4.28 -8.24 -12.45
N ILE A 313 -4.19 -7.39 -13.46
CA ILE A 313 -3.37 -6.19 -13.43
C ILE A 313 -4.27 -5.01 -13.06
N CYS A 314 -3.85 -4.23 -12.06
CA CYS A 314 -4.54 -3.01 -11.65
C CYS A 314 -3.99 -1.82 -12.42
N ILE A 315 -4.88 -1.02 -13.01
CA ILE A 315 -4.53 0.22 -13.67
C ILE A 315 -5.33 1.35 -13.00
N PRO A 316 -4.67 2.18 -12.16
CA PRO A 316 -5.36 3.24 -11.43
C PRO A 316 -5.57 4.50 -12.29
N SER A 317 -6.60 5.29 -11.98
CA SER A 317 -6.71 6.66 -12.46
C SER A 317 -5.60 7.54 -11.85
N GLY A 318 -5.30 7.29 -10.61
CA GLY A 318 -4.28 7.89 -9.78
C GLY A 318 -4.20 7.16 -8.46
N ASN A 319 -3.38 7.68 -7.56
CA ASN A 319 -3.34 7.29 -6.16
C ASN A 319 -2.83 8.47 -5.30
N HIS A 320 -2.74 8.24 -4.00
CA HIS A 320 -2.27 9.23 -3.03
C HIS A 320 -0.78 9.62 -3.19
N ASP A 321 -0.02 8.91 -4.02
CA ASP A 321 1.40 9.14 -4.31
C ASP A 321 1.66 9.75 -5.69
N MET A 322 0.63 9.85 -6.52
CA MET A 322 0.72 10.45 -7.84
C MET A 322 0.06 11.83 -7.89
N GLN A 323 0.56 12.68 -8.77
CA GLN A 323 -0.13 13.93 -9.08
C GLN A 323 -1.48 13.64 -9.76
N ARG A 324 -2.47 14.48 -9.52
CA ARG A 324 -3.80 14.35 -10.10
C ARG A 324 -3.76 14.39 -11.64
N LEU A 325 -4.64 13.63 -12.30
CA LEU A 325 -4.83 13.66 -13.76
C LEU A 325 -5.09 15.08 -14.27
N ARG A 326 -5.88 15.84 -13.52
CA ARG A 326 -6.30 17.23 -13.87
C ARG A 326 -5.15 18.24 -13.89
N LYS A 327 -3.93 17.85 -13.50
CA LYS A 327 -2.73 18.67 -13.71
C LYS A 327 -2.32 18.69 -15.18
N TYR A 328 -2.53 17.61 -15.89
CA TYR A 328 -1.99 17.36 -17.24
C TYR A 328 -3.07 17.28 -18.31
N LEU A 329 -4.30 16.90 -17.94
CA LEU A 329 -5.40 16.67 -18.85
C LEU A 329 -6.55 17.64 -18.56
N ASP A 330 -7.20 18.15 -19.59
CA ASP A 330 -8.45 18.87 -19.44
C ASP A 330 -9.65 17.91 -19.18
N PRO A 331 -10.85 18.40 -18.81
CA PRO A 331 -11.98 17.51 -18.52
C PRO A 331 -12.40 16.61 -19.69
N GLU A 332 -12.29 17.07 -20.93
CA GLU A 332 -12.67 16.26 -22.09
C GLU A 332 -11.60 15.21 -22.42
N GLU A 333 -10.33 15.52 -22.21
CA GLU A 333 -9.22 14.60 -22.32
C GLU A 333 -9.30 13.52 -21.24
N MET A 334 -9.69 13.89 -20.01
CA MET A 334 -9.93 12.93 -18.93
C MET A 334 -11.01 11.90 -19.27
N LYS A 335 -12.10 12.31 -19.96
CA LYS A 335 -13.13 11.36 -20.40
C LYS A 335 -12.56 10.26 -21.30
N VAL A 336 -11.66 10.63 -22.20
CA VAL A 336 -10.98 9.65 -23.08
C VAL A 336 -10.04 8.76 -22.28
N ALA A 337 -9.30 9.34 -21.33
CA ALA A 337 -8.43 8.59 -20.43
C ALA A 337 -9.22 7.58 -19.58
N PHE A 338 -10.36 7.99 -19.00
CA PHE A 338 -11.23 7.07 -18.26
C PHE A 338 -11.86 6.00 -19.15
N ALA A 339 -12.29 6.33 -20.36
CA ALA A 339 -12.79 5.34 -21.32
C ALA A 339 -11.73 4.26 -21.59
N PHE A 340 -10.46 4.64 -21.72
CA PHE A 340 -9.35 3.70 -21.86
C PHE A 340 -9.18 2.86 -20.59
N LEU A 341 -9.04 3.49 -19.41
CA LEU A 341 -8.83 2.79 -18.14
C LEU A 341 -9.91 1.74 -17.87
N LEU A 342 -11.18 2.11 -18.06
CA LEU A 342 -12.34 1.24 -17.80
C LEU A 342 -12.55 0.17 -18.88
N SER A 343 -11.88 0.27 -20.04
CA SER A 343 -11.95 -0.75 -21.09
C SER A 343 -10.74 -1.70 -21.15
N MET A 344 -9.69 -1.40 -20.38
CA MET A 344 -8.53 -2.30 -20.29
C MET A 344 -8.89 -3.57 -19.50
N PRO A 345 -8.39 -4.76 -19.92
CA PRO A 345 -8.51 -5.95 -19.09
C PRO A 345 -7.81 -5.75 -17.74
N GLY A 346 -8.45 -6.17 -16.64
CA GLY A 346 -7.91 -6.01 -15.29
C GLY A 346 -8.92 -5.38 -14.34
N ALA A 347 -8.46 -4.88 -13.20
CA ALA A 347 -9.30 -4.21 -12.22
C ALA A 347 -9.02 -2.70 -12.24
N PRO A 348 -10.02 -1.85 -12.56
CA PRO A 348 -9.90 -0.40 -12.45
C PRO A 348 -9.83 0.05 -11.00
N PHE A 349 -8.97 1.04 -10.72
CA PHE A 349 -8.89 1.74 -9.44
C PHE A 349 -9.12 3.22 -9.66
N LEU A 350 -10.15 3.77 -9.05
CA LEU A 350 -10.47 5.20 -9.10
C LEU A 350 -9.99 5.87 -7.82
N TYR A 351 -9.10 6.83 -7.95
CA TYR A 351 -8.66 7.62 -6.80
C TYR A 351 -9.70 8.71 -6.51
N TYR A 352 -10.14 8.84 -5.25
CA TYR A 352 -11.19 9.78 -4.86
C TYR A 352 -10.97 11.18 -5.46
N GLY A 353 -12.03 11.76 -6.01
CA GLY A 353 -12.01 13.08 -6.62
C GLY A 353 -11.52 13.13 -8.07
N ASP A 354 -10.91 12.07 -8.61
CA ASP A 354 -10.56 12.02 -10.03
C ASP A 354 -11.82 11.97 -10.90
N GLU A 355 -12.91 11.34 -10.43
CA GLU A 355 -14.22 11.24 -11.08
C GLU A 355 -14.91 12.60 -11.27
N ILE A 356 -14.62 13.57 -10.41
CA ILE A 356 -15.11 14.95 -10.52
C ILE A 356 -14.06 15.92 -11.08
N GLY A 357 -12.90 15.42 -11.48
CA GLY A 357 -11.81 16.20 -12.06
C GLY A 357 -11.12 17.15 -11.07
N MET A 358 -10.91 16.73 -9.82
CA MET A 358 -10.18 17.51 -8.84
C MET A 358 -8.78 17.88 -9.35
N ARG A 359 -8.39 19.13 -9.12
CA ARG A 359 -7.09 19.67 -9.55
C ARG A 359 -5.97 19.29 -8.60
N GLN A 360 -4.75 19.16 -9.15
CA GLN A 360 -3.53 19.20 -8.36
C GLN A 360 -3.37 20.60 -7.78
N LEU A 361 -3.06 20.70 -6.49
CA LEU A 361 -2.74 21.96 -5.83
C LEU A 361 -1.28 21.98 -5.41
N ASP A 362 -0.65 23.16 -5.46
CA ASP A 362 0.70 23.38 -4.95
C ASP A 362 0.60 23.69 -3.45
N LEU A 363 0.61 22.66 -2.63
CA LEU A 363 0.51 22.75 -1.18
C LEU A 363 1.75 22.18 -0.50
N VAL A 364 2.17 22.82 0.57
CA VAL A 364 3.18 22.30 1.49
C VAL A 364 2.48 21.77 2.73
N SER A 365 2.62 20.47 2.99
CA SER A 365 2.09 19.80 4.18
C SER A 365 3.21 19.52 5.18
N LYS A 366 2.84 19.37 6.47
CA LYS A 366 3.75 18.88 7.53
C LYS A 366 3.92 17.37 7.51
N GLU A 367 3.02 16.65 6.84
CA GLU A 367 3.11 15.21 6.65
C GLU A 367 4.14 14.89 5.56
N GLY A 368 4.79 13.73 5.64
CA GLY A 368 5.80 13.29 4.69
C GLY A 368 5.32 13.27 3.23
N GLY A 369 6.26 13.31 2.28
CA GLY A 369 5.95 13.24 0.86
C GLY A 369 5.42 14.54 0.27
N TYR A 370 6.08 15.64 0.52
CA TYR A 370 5.69 17.02 0.15
C TYR A 370 5.20 17.20 -1.29
N ASP A 371 5.81 16.54 -2.28
CA ASP A 371 5.41 16.63 -3.68
C ASP A 371 4.07 15.91 -3.97
N ARG A 372 3.63 15.04 -3.05
CA ARG A 372 2.40 14.24 -3.16
C ARG A 372 1.17 14.93 -2.54
N THR A 373 1.37 15.85 -1.61
CA THR A 373 0.29 16.45 -0.80
C THR A 373 -0.73 17.19 -1.63
N GLY A 374 -0.35 17.75 -2.77
CA GLY A 374 -1.26 18.41 -3.71
C GLY A 374 -2.33 17.50 -4.33
N ALA A 375 -2.15 16.18 -4.28
CA ALA A 375 -3.14 15.17 -4.68
C ALA A 375 -4.05 14.72 -3.53
N ARG A 376 -3.68 15.04 -2.28
CA ARG A 376 -4.35 14.57 -1.05
C ARG A 376 -5.28 15.64 -0.44
N THR A 377 -5.82 16.52 -1.27
CA THR A 377 -6.67 17.63 -0.85
C THR A 377 -8.10 17.18 -0.54
N PRO A 378 -8.85 17.91 0.31
CA PRO A 378 -10.22 17.54 0.66
C PRO A 378 -11.14 17.37 -0.55
N MET A 379 -11.95 16.31 -0.52
CA MET A 379 -12.98 16.05 -1.53
C MET A 379 -14.00 17.18 -1.57
N GLN A 380 -14.45 17.54 -2.78
CA GLN A 380 -15.41 18.62 -3.00
C GLN A 380 -16.81 18.03 -3.13
N TRP A 381 -17.62 18.15 -2.08
CA TRP A 381 -18.95 17.55 -1.99
C TRP A 381 -20.08 18.47 -2.52
N GLY A 382 -19.77 19.65 -2.99
CA GLY A 382 -20.75 20.49 -3.68
C GLY A 382 -21.79 21.19 -2.80
N GLU A 383 -21.48 21.43 -1.51
CA GLU A 383 -22.31 22.25 -0.60
C GLU A 383 -21.77 23.67 -0.51
#